data_462edddda64204594183d5bb95498766
#
_entry.id   462edddda64204594183d5bb95498766
#
_cell.length_a   1.000
_cell.length_b   1.000
_cell.length_c   1.000
_cell.angle_alpha   90.00
_cell.angle_beta   90.00
_cell.angle_gamma   90.00
#
_symmetry.space_group_name_H-M   'P 1'
#
loop_
_entity.id
_entity.type
_entity.pdbx_description
1 polymer ?
#
loop_
_entity_poly.entity_id
_entity_poly.type
_entity_poly.pdbx_seq_one_letter_code
_entity_poly.pdbx_strand_id
1 'polypeptide(L)'
;VNSTSSFLYPVAMLMDAGIDPARDMKQIILAGSHANVITALAEGRVDIGGASFDSFEKAVKAGSIDPAKVRVLAKSEPIPYPPIAMHPALPSKVQQQLKGAFNSVHETPGITPDQIRGYGGHKVDRYDANFPESGMDAPAKKMTRVNDQVKAAIIKKASDR
;
A
#
# COMPACT_ATOMS: atom_id res chain seq x y z
N VAL A 1 -2.74 3.42 10.78
CA VAL A 1 -2.03 4.66 10.40
C VAL A 1 -0.65 4.43 9.75
N ASN A 2 -0.15 3.20 9.70
CA ASN A 2 1.15 2.91 9.09
C ASN A 2 1.03 2.28 7.69
N SER A 3 -0.19 2.09 7.19
CA SER A 3 -0.39 1.55 5.84
C SER A 3 0.00 2.59 4.79
N THR A 4 0.91 2.23 3.89
CA THR A 4 1.34 3.10 2.80
C THR A 4 0.15 3.40 1.87
N SER A 5 -0.54 2.40 1.37
CA SER A 5 -1.57 2.54 0.34
C SER A 5 -2.96 2.92 0.85
N SER A 6 -3.28 2.71 2.15
CA SER A 6 -4.61 3.09 2.66
C SER A 6 -4.60 4.23 3.67
N PHE A 7 -3.42 4.71 4.07
CA PHE A 7 -3.31 5.86 4.98
C PHE A 7 -2.32 6.90 4.47
N LEU A 8 -1.01 6.57 4.38
CA LEU A 8 0.02 7.59 4.10
C LEU A 8 -0.17 8.25 2.73
N TYR A 9 -0.37 7.46 1.68
CA TYR A 9 -0.60 7.99 0.32
C TYR A 9 -1.92 8.75 0.20
N PRO A 10 -3.08 8.22 0.60
CA PRO A 10 -4.33 8.97 0.55
C PRO A 10 -4.28 10.28 1.32
N VAL A 11 -3.70 10.30 2.52
CA VAL A 11 -3.52 11.53 3.31
C VAL A 11 -2.61 12.52 2.59
N ALA A 12 -1.46 12.06 2.07
CA ALA A 12 -0.56 12.93 1.32
C ALA A 12 -1.24 13.52 0.07
N MET A 13 -2.02 12.72 -0.65
CA MET A 13 -2.76 13.18 -1.84
C MET A 13 -3.83 14.23 -1.48
N LEU A 14 -4.53 14.07 -0.36
CA LEU A 14 -5.46 15.10 0.13
C LEU A 14 -4.72 16.39 0.48
N MET A 15 -3.59 16.28 1.17
CA MET A 15 -2.76 17.45 1.52
C MET A 15 -2.19 18.14 0.26
N ASP A 16 -1.81 17.40 -0.76
CA ASP A 16 -1.37 17.94 -2.05
C ASP A 16 -2.49 18.70 -2.77
N ALA A 17 -3.74 18.29 -2.56
CA ALA A 17 -4.93 19.00 -3.04
C ALA A 17 -5.37 20.16 -2.13
N GLY A 18 -4.61 20.51 -1.10
CA GLY A 18 -4.93 21.60 -0.15
C GLY A 18 -5.93 21.21 0.93
N ILE A 19 -6.27 19.94 1.06
CA ILE A 19 -7.23 19.42 2.04
C ILE A 19 -6.47 18.89 3.26
N ASP A 20 -6.74 19.44 4.43
CA ASP A 20 -6.25 18.91 5.72
C ASP A 20 -7.30 17.94 6.30
N PRO A 21 -7.01 16.63 6.34
CA PRO A 21 -8.01 15.66 6.82
C PRO A 21 -8.48 15.92 8.26
N ALA A 22 -7.58 16.35 9.15
CA ALA A 22 -7.94 16.60 10.54
C ALA A 22 -8.84 17.84 10.70
N ARG A 23 -8.66 18.86 9.85
CA ARG A 23 -9.44 20.10 9.88
C ARG A 23 -10.71 20.02 9.04
N ASP A 24 -10.57 19.53 7.80
CA ASP A 24 -11.60 19.71 6.77
C ASP A 24 -12.59 18.54 6.70
N MET A 25 -12.25 17.35 7.23
CA MET A 25 -13.18 16.23 7.32
C MET A 25 -14.07 16.34 8.56
N LYS A 26 -15.36 16.06 8.40
CA LYS A 26 -16.30 16.03 9.53
C LYS A 26 -15.92 14.94 10.53
N GLN A 27 -15.62 13.75 10.03
CA GLN A 27 -15.26 12.57 10.80
C GLN A 27 -14.21 11.76 10.08
N ILE A 28 -13.36 11.06 10.83
CA ILE A 28 -12.39 10.10 10.30
C ILE A 28 -12.63 8.75 10.95
N ILE A 29 -12.63 7.68 10.14
CA ILE A 29 -12.74 6.30 10.58
C ILE A 29 -11.49 5.54 10.18
N LEU A 30 -10.77 4.98 11.15
CA LEU A 30 -9.66 4.07 10.93
C LEU A 30 -10.20 2.65 10.83
N ALA A 31 -10.50 2.20 9.62
CA ALA A 31 -11.24 0.95 9.38
C ALA A 31 -10.42 -0.35 9.59
N GLY A 32 -9.11 -0.25 9.77
CA GLY A 32 -8.22 -1.38 10.09
C GLY A 32 -7.78 -2.22 8.89
N SER A 33 -8.53 -2.28 7.80
CA SER A 33 -8.16 -3.03 6.58
C SER A 33 -8.70 -2.38 5.31
N HIS A 34 -8.10 -2.71 4.15
CA HIS A 34 -8.61 -2.28 2.84
C HIS A 34 -10.03 -2.77 2.59
N ALA A 35 -10.34 -4.01 2.96
CA ALA A 35 -11.67 -4.59 2.81
C ALA A 35 -12.72 -3.80 3.60
N ASN A 36 -12.42 -3.45 4.85
CA ASN A 36 -13.34 -2.67 5.68
C ASN A 36 -13.59 -1.26 5.11
N VAL A 37 -12.57 -0.60 4.55
CA VAL A 37 -12.74 0.69 3.85
C VAL A 37 -13.68 0.54 2.68
N ILE A 38 -13.47 -0.47 1.84
CA ILE A 38 -14.29 -0.73 0.64
C ILE A 38 -15.73 -1.06 1.04
N THR A 39 -15.93 -1.87 2.07
CA THR A 39 -17.26 -2.18 2.60
C THR A 39 -17.96 -0.92 3.14
N ALA A 40 -17.26 -0.08 3.88
CA ALA A 40 -17.81 1.16 4.43
C ALA A 40 -18.26 2.13 3.32
N LEU A 41 -17.51 2.19 2.21
CA LEU A 41 -17.90 2.95 1.01
C LEU A 41 -19.12 2.34 0.33
N ALA A 42 -19.15 1.02 0.12
CA ALA A 42 -20.24 0.32 -0.54
C ALA A 42 -21.57 0.46 0.22
N GLU A 43 -21.51 0.50 1.54
CA GLU A 43 -22.66 0.67 2.43
C GLU A 43 -23.03 2.14 2.70
N GLY A 44 -22.31 3.10 2.11
CA GLY A 44 -22.56 4.52 2.30
C GLY A 44 -22.28 5.03 3.72
N ARG A 45 -21.46 4.29 4.50
CA ARG A 45 -21.06 4.72 5.86
C ARG A 45 -20.00 5.81 5.86
N VAL A 46 -19.29 5.96 4.76
CA VAL A 46 -18.30 7.01 4.53
C VAL A 46 -18.43 7.54 3.10
N ASP A 47 -18.14 8.83 2.92
CA ASP A 47 -18.23 9.50 1.61
C ASP A 47 -16.95 9.30 0.78
N ILE A 48 -15.79 9.10 1.43
CA ILE A 48 -14.49 8.91 0.81
C ILE A 48 -13.65 7.91 1.60
N GLY A 49 -12.79 7.16 0.92
CA GLY A 49 -11.89 6.20 1.56
C GLY A 49 -10.61 5.99 0.79
N GLY A 50 -9.53 5.65 1.50
CA GLY A 50 -8.24 5.28 0.94
C GLY A 50 -8.02 3.77 1.01
N ALA A 51 -7.80 3.13 -0.14
CA ALA A 51 -7.52 1.70 -0.22
C ALA A 51 -6.50 1.40 -1.32
N SER A 52 -5.89 0.21 -1.31
CA SER A 52 -5.10 -0.24 -2.45
C SER A 52 -6.01 -0.52 -3.65
N PHE A 53 -5.53 -0.17 -4.85
CA PHE A 53 -6.29 -0.37 -6.06
C PHE A 53 -6.55 -1.87 -6.33
N ASP A 54 -5.58 -2.73 -6.03
CA ASP A 54 -5.74 -4.19 -6.15
C ASP A 54 -6.87 -4.74 -5.26
N SER A 55 -7.02 -4.21 -4.03
CA SER A 55 -8.12 -4.61 -3.15
C SER A 55 -9.46 -4.15 -3.68
N PHE A 56 -9.52 -2.97 -4.28
CA PHE A 56 -10.73 -2.47 -4.94
C PHE A 56 -11.10 -3.35 -6.15
N GLU A 57 -10.17 -3.62 -7.06
CA GLU A 57 -10.42 -4.49 -8.21
C GLU A 57 -10.86 -5.91 -7.81
N LYS A 58 -10.25 -6.48 -6.77
CA LYS A 58 -10.67 -7.78 -6.22
C LYS A 58 -12.10 -7.74 -5.69
N ALA A 59 -12.48 -6.69 -4.98
CA ALA A 59 -13.85 -6.52 -4.47
C ALA A 59 -14.88 -6.38 -5.61
N VAL A 60 -14.54 -5.65 -6.67
CA VAL A 60 -15.37 -5.53 -7.88
C VAL A 60 -15.52 -6.90 -8.57
N LYS A 61 -14.41 -7.62 -8.79
CA LYS A 61 -14.42 -8.95 -9.42
C LYS A 61 -15.20 -9.98 -8.60
N ALA A 62 -15.16 -9.87 -7.28
CA ALA A 62 -15.92 -10.74 -6.37
C ALA A 62 -17.40 -10.35 -6.24
N GLY A 63 -17.84 -9.26 -6.88
CA GLY A 63 -19.21 -8.74 -6.73
C GLY A 63 -19.51 -8.15 -5.34
N SER A 64 -18.48 -7.92 -4.52
CA SER A 64 -18.63 -7.37 -3.17
C SER A 64 -18.89 -5.86 -3.17
N ILE A 65 -18.65 -5.20 -4.29
CA ILE A 65 -18.91 -3.78 -4.49
C ILE A 65 -19.43 -3.56 -5.91
N ASP A 66 -20.46 -2.74 -6.01
CA ASP A 66 -20.99 -2.28 -7.30
C ASP A 66 -20.15 -1.07 -7.77
N PRO A 67 -19.38 -1.21 -8.87
CA PRO A 67 -18.52 -0.12 -9.36
C PRO A 67 -19.33 1.11 -9.83
N ALA A 68 -20.63 0.97 -10.09
CA ALA A 68 -21.48 2.10 -10.41
C ALA A 68 -21.78 3.00 -9.21
N LYS A 69 -21.63 2.47 -7.98
CA LYS A 69 -21.89 3.20 -6.72
C LYS A 69 -20.64 3.86 -6.14
N VAL A 70 -19.46 3.49 -6.59
CA VAL A 70 -18.20 3.98 -6.07
C VAL A 70 -17.31 4.49 -7.20
N ARG A 71 -16.88 5.73 -7.09
CA ARG A 71 -16.01 6.38 -8.08
C ARG A 71 -14.59 6.51 -7.58
N VAL A 72 -13.60 6.10 -8.38
CA VAL A 72 -12.20 6.41 -8.13
C VAL A 72 -11.99 7.90 -8.39
N LEU A 73 -11.68 8.66 -7.34
CA LEU A 73 -11.42 10.11 -7.42
C LEU A 73 -10.01 10.41 -7.89
N ALA A 74 -9.03 9.67 -7.37
CA ALA A 74 -7.63 9.80 -7.73
C ALA A 74 -6.92 8.46 -7.54
N LYS A 75 -5.87 8.23 -8.34
CA LYS A 75 -4.98 7.08 -8.26
C LYS A 75 -3.55 7.61 -8.13
N SER A 76 -2.79 7.05 -7.20
CA SER A 76 -1.38 7.39 -7.07
C SER A 76 -0.55 6.80 -8.21
N GLU A 77 0.68 7.25 -8.34
CA GLU A 77 1.72 6.49 -9.02
C GLU A 77 1.86 5.08 -8.39
N PRO A 78 2.40 4.10 -9.12
CA PRO A 78 2.65 2.77 -8.56
C PRO A 78 3.53 2.84 -7.31
N ILE A 79 3.11 2.12 -6.28
CA ILE A 79 3.88 1.98 -5.04
C ILE A 79 4.65 0.67 -5.15
N PRO A 80 6.00 0.69 -5.07
CA PRO A 80 6.78 -0.54 -5.07
C PRO A 80 6.37 -1.48 -3.94
N TYR A 81 6.45 -2.77 -4.16
CA TYR A 81 6.29 -3.73 -3.09
C TYR A 81 7.36 -3.51 -2.01
N PRO A 82 7.06 -3.82 -0.73
CA PRO A 82 8.06 -3.82 0.33
C PRO A 82 9.24 -4.69 -0.07
N PRO A 83 10.48 -4.19 0.03
CA PRO A 83 11.66 -4.95 -0.34
C PRO A 83 11.89 -6.11 0.64
N ILE A 84 12.45 -7.21 0.13
CA ILE A 84 13.05 -8.24 0.96
C ILE A 84 14.41 -7.71 1.39
N ALA A 85 14.59 -7.47 2.69
CA ALA A 85 15.82 -6.94 3.24
C ALA A 85 16.70 -8.06 3.81
N MET A 86 18.02 -7.91 3.68
CA MET A 86 19.01 -8.76 4.34
C MET A 86 19.87 -7.91 5.28
N HIS A 87 20.38 -8.53 6.34
CA HIS A 87 21.25 -7.82 7.29
C HIS A 87 22.58 -7.44 6.64
N PRO A 88 23.04 -6.19 6.76
CA PRO A 88 24.25 -5.72 6.09
C PRO A 88 25.56 -6.40 6.58
N ALA A 89 25.57 -6.98 7.79
CA ALA A 89 26.70 -7.71 8.33
C ALA A 89 26.83 -9.16 7.79
N LEU A 90 25.93 -9.63 6.93
CA LEU A 90 26.10 -10.92 6.27
C LEU A 90 27.37 -10.90 5.40
N PRO A 91 28.16 -12.01 5.37
CA PRO A 91 29.31 -12.09 4.47
C PRO A 91 28.91 -11.81 3.02
N SER A 92 29.73 -11.05 2.29
CA SER A 92 29.42 -10.64 0.90
C SER A 92 29.08 -11.80 -0.02
N LYS A 93 29.74 -12.96 0.18
CA LYS A 93 29.44 -14.19 -0.56
C LYS A 93 27.99 -14.65 -0.34
N VAL A 94 27.52 -14.60 0.92
CA VAL A 94 26.13 -14.99 1.27
C VAL A 94 25.14 -13.99 0.67
N GLN A 95 25.44 -12.69 0.74
CA GLN A 95 24.60 -11.67 0.12
C GLN A 95 24.43 -11.88 -1.39
N GLN A 96 25.54 -12.18 -2.08
CA GLN A 96 25.51 -12.49 -3.53
C GLN A 96 24.72 -13.77 -3.84
N GLN A 97 24.90 -14.82 -3.03
CA GLN A 97 24.16 -16.07 -3.20
C GLN A 97 22.65 -15.87 -3.02
N LEU A 98 22.23 -15.09 -2.01
CA LEU A 98 20.83 -14.75 -1.78
C LEU A 98 20.26 -13.95 -2.95
N LYS A 99 20.94 -12.90 -3.41
CA LYS A 99 20.54 -12.12 -4.58
C LYS A 99 20.38 -12.99 -5.83
N GLY A 100 21.36 -13.86 -6.08
CA GLY A 100 21.30 -14.81 -7.20
C GLY A 100 20.11 -15.74 -7.10
N ALA A 101 19.89 -16.35 -5.93
CA ALA A 101 18.77 -17.26 -5.69
C ALA A 101 17.41 -16.58 -5.91
N PHE A 102 17.21 -15.35 -5.41
CA PHE A 102 15.97 -14.62 -5.65
C PHE A 102 15.78 -14.24 -7.13
N ASN A 103 16.83 -13.82 -7.82
CA ASN A 103 16.73 -13.47 -9.24
C ASN A 103 16.40 -14.66 -10.14
N SER A 104 16.80 -15.87 -9.78
CA SER A 104 16.66 -17.07 -10.63
C SER A 104 15.60 -18.06 -10.14
N VAL A 105 14.94 -17.84 -9.01
CA VAL A 105 13.99 -18.81 -8.45
C VAL A 105 12.86 -19.15 -9.41
N HIS A 106 12.41 -18.24 -10.23
CA HIS A 106 11.34 -18.42 -11.21
C HIS A 106 11.76 -19.34 -12.39
N GLU A 107 13.06 -19.55 -12.58
CA GLU A 107 13.65 -20.44 -13.58
C GLU A 107 14.03 -21.81 -13.00
N THR A 108 13.84 -22.01 -11.69
CA THR A 108 14.24 -23.23 -11.00
C THR A 108 13.31 -24.40 -11.38
N PRO A 109 13.85 -25.54 -11.84
CA PRO A 109 13.03 -26.71 -12.16
C PRO A 109 12.16 -27.13 -10.97
N GLY A 110 10.88 -27.35 -11.22
CA GLY A 110 9.90 -27.74 -10.18
C GLY A 110 9.24 -26.55 -9.46
N ILE A 111 9.70 -25.33 -9.68
CA ILE A 111 9.00 -24.12 -9.23
C ILE A 111 8.00 -23.70 -10.30
N THR A 112 6.76 -23.56 -9.91
CA THR A 112 5.69 -23.06 -10.80
C THR A 112 5.44 -21.58 -10.57
N PRO A 113 4.92 -20.83 -11.57
CA PRO A 113 4.59 -19.41 -11.40
C PRO A 113 3.65 -19.13 -10.21
N ASP A 114 2.81 -20.11 -9.85
CA ASP A 114 1.89 -19.97 -8.72
C ASP A 114 2.57 -20.06 -7.35
N GLN A 115 3.84 -20.44 -7.29
CA GLN A 115 4.62 -20.51 -6.06
C GLN A 115 5.42 -19.22 -5.81
N ILE A 116 5.58 -18.36 -6.81
CA ILE A 116 6.29 -17.08 -6.66
C ILE A 116 5.36 -16.06 -6.03
N ARG A 117 5.68 -15.66 -4.80
CA ARG A 117 4.80 -14.80 -3.98
C ARG A 117 5.49 -13.51 -3.57
N GLY A 118 4.80 -12.40 -3.79
CA GLY A 118 5.16 -11.10 -3.25
C GLY A 118 4.53 -10.83 -1.88
N TYR A 119 4.59 -9.57 -1.47
CA TYR A 119 4.00 -9.11 -0.22
C TYR A 119 2.50 -9.48 -0.11
N GLY A 120 2.11 -9.95 1.07
CA GLY A 120 0.73 -10.37 1.30
C GLY A 120 0.31 -11.63 0.54
N GLY A 121 1.27 -12.43 0.03
CA GLY A 121 1.02 -13.67 -0.69
C GLY A 121 0.49 -13.48 -2.12
N HIS A 122 0.54 -12.27 -2.65
CA HIS A 122 0.15 -12.01 -4.03
C HIS A 122 1.10 -12.69 -5.01
N LYS A 123 0.56 -13.24 -6.09
CA LYS A 123 1.35 -13.79 -7.18
C LYS A 123 2.16 -12.66 -7.83
N VAL A 124 3.44 -12.93 -8.06
CA VAL A 124 4.36 -12.07 -8.81
C VAL A 124 5.10 -12.92 -9.84
N ASP A 125 5.55 -12.31 -10.92
CA ASP A 125 6.22 -13.05 -11.99
C ASP A 125 7.64 -13.45 -11.59
N ARG A 126 8.36 -12.56 -10.89
CA ARG A 126 9.73 -12.78 -10.42
C ARG A 126 10.09 -11.79 -9.31
N TYR A 127 11.21 -12.04 -8.66
CA TYR A 127 11.90 -11.05 -7.83
C TYR A 127 12.98 -10.34 -8.65
N ASP A 128 13.29 -9.10 -8.29
CA ASP A 128 14.38 -8.32 -8.85
C ASP A 128 15.32 -7.87 -7.72
N ALA A 129 16.40 -8.61 -7.53
CA ALA A 129 17.41 -8.28 -6.53
C ALA A 129 18.37 -7.13 -6.94
N ASN A 130 18.19 -6.61 -8.16
CA ASN A 130 18.92 -5.46 -8.69
C ASN A 130 18.04 -4.20 -8.78
N PHE A 131 16.82 -4.25 -8.20
CA PHE A 131 15.96 -3.07 -8.12
C PHE A 131 16.73 -1.94 -7.44
N PRO A 132 16.83 -0.75 -8.07
CA PRO A 132 17.65 0.34 -7.55
C PRO A 132 17.00 0.92 -6.28
N GLU A 133 17.81 1.19 -5.26
CA GLU A 133 17.35 1.82 -4.01
C GLU A 133 16.65 3.15 -4.28
N SER A 134 17.11 3.92 -5.28
CA SER A 134 16.48 5.17 -5.73
C SER A 134 15.02 5.01 -6.20
N GLY A 135 14.60 3.79 -6.56
CA GLY A 135 13.19 3.50 -6.85
C GLY A 135 12.26 3.68 -5.66
N MET A 136 12.81 3.76 -4.44
CA MET A 136 12.06 4.02 -3.20
C MET A 136 12.03 5.50 -2.81
N ASP A 137 12.81 6.38 -3.47
CA ASP A 137 12.97 7.79 -3.05
C ASP A 137 11.67 8.60 -3.19
N ALA A 138 10.97 8.46 -4.32
CA ALA A 138 9.71 9.16 -4.53
C ALA A 138 8.61 8.74 -3.54
N PRO A 139 8.36 7.44 -3.32
CA PRO A 139 7.48 6.98 -2.23
C PRO A 139 7.91 7.50 -0.85
N ALA A 140 9.18 7.41 -0.51
CA ALA A 140 9.69 7.88 0.78
C ALA A 140 9.42 9.37 0.97
N LYS A 141 9.75 10.20 -0.03
CA LYS A 141 9.50 11.65 -0.02
C LYS A 141 8.02 11.97 0.16
N LYS A 142 7.13 11.25 -0.52
CA LYS A 142 5.68 11.45 -0.37
C LYS A 142 5.20 11.11 1.03
N MET A 143 5.67 10.01 1.59
CA MET A 143 5.30 9.56 2.94
C MET A 143 5.79 10.52 4.04
N THR A 144 6.92 11.22 3.86
CA THR A 144 7.41 12.19 4.86
C THR A 144 6.48 13.39 5.06
N ARG A 145 5.59 13.68 4.12
CA ARG A 145 4.57 14.72 4.28
C ARG A 145 3.56 14.39 5.37
N VAL A 146 3.32 13.10 5.63
CA VAL A 146 2.45 12.63 6.70
C VAL A 146 3.30 12.33 7.94
N ASN A 147 3.83 13.41 8.51
CA ASN A 147 4.67 13.36 9.70
C ASN A 147 3.88 12.96 10.96
N ASP A 148 4.55 12.83 12.09
CA ASP A 148 3.92 12.39 13.32
C ASP A 148 2.87 13.38 13.87
N GLN A 149 3.01 14.67 13.60
CA GLN A 149 2.01 15.68 13.96
C GLN A 149 0.71 15.48 13.18
N VAL A 150 0.81 15.27 11.85
CA VAL A 150 -0.35 14.96 10.99
C VAL A 150 -1.01 13.66 11.43
N LYS A 151 -0.24 12.62 11.69
CA LYS A 151 -0.76 11.33 12.20
C LYS A 151 -1.49 11.50 13.52
N ALA A 152 -0.90 12.22 14.48
CA ALA A 152 -1.50 12.47 15.80
C ALA A 152 -2.81 13.26 15.67
N ALA A 153 -2.87 14.29 14.82
CA ALA A 153 -4.07 15.07 14.57
C ALA A 153 -5.22 14.21 14.01
N ILE A 154 -4.89 13.33 13.03
CA ILE A 154 -5.86 12.41 12.42
C ILE A 154 -6.35 11.38 13.43
N ILE A 155 -5.44 10.78 14.22
CA ILE A 155 -5.81 9.82 15.27
C ILE A 155 -6.72 10.47 16.31
N LYS A 156 -6.40 11.67 16.78
CA LYS A 156 -7.24 12.44 17.69
C LYS A 156 -8.63 12.64 17.09
N LYS A 157 -8.70 13.15 15.85
CA LYS A 157 -9.97 13.35 15.15
C LYS A 157 -10.79 12.08 15.00
N ALA A 158 -10.15 10.94 14.79
CA ALA A 158 -10.82 9.64 14.69
C ALA A 158 -11.33 9.11 16.05
N SER A 159 -10.77 9.58 17.15
CA SER A 159 -11.17 9.22 18.53
C SER A 159 -12.25 10.12 19.10
N ASP A 160 -12.40 11.33 18.58
CA ASP A 160 -13.43 12.29 18.99
C ASP A 160 -14.76 11.87 18.33
N ARG A 161 -15.57 11.06 19.03
CA ARG A 161 -16.89 10.57 18.61
C ARG A 161 -18.01 11.41 19.20
#